data_7543a63531ff09946e213f15eab38e1a
#
_entry.id   7543a63531ff09946e213f15eab38e1a
#
_cell.length_a   1.000
_cell.length_b   1.000
_cell.length_c   1.000
_cell.angle_alpha   90.00
_cell.angle_beta   90.00
_cell.angle_gamma   90.00
#
_symmetry.space_group_name_H-M   'P 1'
#
loop_
_entity.id
_entity.type
_entity.pdbx_description
1 polymer ?
#
loop_
_entity_poly.entity_id
_entity_poly.type
_entity_poly.pdbx_seq_one_letter_code
_entity_poly.pdbx_strand_id
1 'polypeptide(L)'
;YFCGGNCCFRRSILIALDGFPSHMGMKGDEVFYGEEDYVQELAKLKGAKLGFVPTLIIHHYTSLNKQTIGWLLLSAWSSGKAYWGMPNTPKSLRHLAYLQCIFLPYMCLNFFRSLKMLGEPYNLRHIALSILCNFSGNYSF
;
A
#
# COMPACT_ATOMS: atom_id res chain seq x y z
N TYR A 1 5.36 -7.79 0.58
CA TYR A 1 4.79 -7.86 1.94
C TYR A 1 3.49 -8.63 1.93
N PHE A 2 3.08 -9.13 3.10
CA PHE A 2 1.85 -9.91 3.27
C PHE A 2 0.78 -9.03 3.90
N CYS A 3 -0.47 -9.21 3.44
CA CYS A 3 -1.62 -8.49 3.98
C CYS A 3 -1.84 -8.85 5.46
N GLY A 4 -2.04 -7.85 6.32
CA GLY A 4 -2.25 -8.00 7.75
C GLY A 4 -3.42 -8.91 8.13
N GLY A 5 -4.47 -8.94 7.32
CA GLY A 5 -5.60 -9.85 7.50
C GLY A 5 -5.28 -11.33 7.22
N ASN A 6 -4.12 -11.65 6.62
CA ASN A 6 -3.70 -13.01 6.27
C ASN A 6 -2.20 -13.21 6.47
N CYS A 7 -1.70 -12.90 7.64
CA CYS A 7 -0.31 -13.13 8.01
C CYS A 7 -0.18 -13.65 9.43
N CYS A 8 0.91 -14.40 9.67
CA CYS A 8 1.27 -14.91 11.00
C CYS A 8 2.70 -14.53 11.32
N PHE A 9 2.93 -14.09 12.53
CA PHE A 9 4.24 -13.75 13.05
C PHE A 9 4.63 -14.74 14.16
N ARG A 10 5.89 -15.13 14.18
CA ARG A 10 6.44 -15.84 15.33
C ARG A 10 6.46 -14.87 16.52
N ARG A 11 5.81 -15.27 17.64
CA ARG A 11 5.67 -14.43 18.82
C ARG A 11 7.00 -13.87 19.34
N SER A 12 8.05 -14.70 19.33
CA SER A 12 9.40 -14.26 19.77
C SER A 12 9.97 -13.12 18.92
N ILE A 13 9.67 -13.10 17.61
CA ILE A 13 10.08 -12.00 16.71
C ILE A 13 9.32 -10.73 17.08
N LEU A 14 8.01 -10.81 17.27
CA LEU A 14 7.20 -9.63 17.66
C LEU A 14 7.69 -9.05 18.99
N ILE A 15 7.98 -9.88 19.98
CA ILE A 15 8.52 -9.41 21.26
C ILE A 15 9.89 -8.74 21.05
N ALA A 16 10.77 -9.31 20.25
CA ALA A 16 12.08 -8.75 19.95
C ALA A 16 12.03 -7.43 19.13
N LEU A 17 10.89 -7.13 18.52
CA LEU A 17 10.62 -5.91 17.76
C LEU A 17 9.78 -4.89 18.54
N ASP A 18 9.44 -5.17 19.79
CA ASP A 18 8.55 -4.35 20.64
C ASP A 18 7.13 -4.24 20.10
N GLY A 19 6.68 -5.27 19.36
CA GLY A 19 5.34 -5.37 18.81
C GLY A 19 5.09 -4.53 17.55
N PHE A 20 3.84 -4.12 17.37
CA PHE A 20 3.43 -3.24 16.27
C PHE A 20 3.63 -1.77 16.65
N PRO A 21 4.04 -0.90 15.70
CA PRO A 21 4.30 0.51 15.98
C PRO A 21 2.99 1.24 16.36
N SER A 22 2.98 1.88 17.52
CA SER A 22 1.79 2.60 18.02
C SER A 22 1.43 3.85 17.20
N HIS A 23 2.34 4.33 16.35
CA HIS A 23 2.13 5.50 15.48
C HIS A 23 1.56 5.14 14.10
N MET A 24 1.39 3.85 13.78
CA MET A 24 0.81 3.34 12.55
C MET A 24 -0.47 2.54 12.85
N GLY A 25 -1.19 2.17 11.79
CA GLY A 25 -2.43 1.41 11.91
C GLY A 25 -3.67 2.27 12.11
N MET A 26 -4.82 1.64 11.96
CA MET A 26 -6.13 2.28 12.13
C MET A 26 -6.34 2.75 13.57
N LYS A 27 -6.73 4.02 13.76
CA LYS A 27 -7.05 4.59 15.09
C LYS A 27 -8.39 5.31 15.05
N GLY A 28 -9.41 4.69 15.59
CA GLY A 28 -10.76 5.23 15.50
C GLY A 28 -11.17 5.42 14.04
N ASP A 29 -11.50 6.64 13.67
CA ASP A 29 -11.89 7.01 12.29
C ASP A 29 -10.71 7.36 11.39
N GLU A 30 -9.49 7.41 11.92
CA GLU A 30 -8.31 7.68 11.12
C GLU A 30 -7.90 6.46 10.31
N VAL A 31 -7.84 6.65 8.99
CA VAL A 31 -7.33 5.63 8.07
C VAL A 31 -5.83 5.74 7.99
N PHE A 32 -5.12 4.82 8.63
CA PHE A 32 -3.68 4.70 8.52
C PHE A 32 -3.30 3.23 8.43
N TYR A 33 -2.43 2.88 7.50
CA TYR A 33 -2.03 1.52 7.19
C TYR A 33 -0.53 1.33 7.45
N GLY A 34 -0.08 0.08 7.25
CA GLY A 34 1.32 -0.25 7.11
C GLY A 34 2.01 -0.73 8.37
N GLU A 35 1.29 -0.93 9.47
CA GLU A 35 1.83 -1.47 10.71
C GLU A 35 2.41 -2.87 10.51
N GLU A 36 1.74 -3.70 9.72
CA GLU A 36 2.22 -5.05 9.39
C GLU A 36 3.44 -5.00 8.46
N ASP A 37 3.42 -4.12 7.47
CA ASP A 37 4.52 -3.93 6.53
C ASP A 37 5.76 -3.42 7.25
N TYR A 38 5.59 -2.50 8.19
CA TYR A 38 6.65 -1.98 9.04
C TYR A 38 7.32 -3.10 9.86
N VAL A 39 6.52 -3.94 10.52
CA VAL A 39 7.02 -5.08 11.31
C VAL A 39 7.71 -6.10 10.41
N GLN A 40 7.14 -6.40 9.23
CA GLN A 40 7.77 -7.30 8.27
C GLN A 40 9.13 -6.79 7.81
N GLU A 41 9.25 -5.49 7.55
CA GLU A 41 10.51 -4.88 7.15
C GLU A 41 11.55 -4.94 8.27
N LEU A 42 11.19 -4.58 9.51
CA LEU A 42 12.07 -4.71 10.65
C LEU A 42 12.50 -6.18 10.89
N ALA A 43 11.56 -7.12 10.74
CA ALA A 43 11.88 -8.55 10.88
C ALA A 43 12.91 -9.00 9.84
N LYS A 44 12.75 -8.58 8.57
CA LYS A 44 13.73 -8.84 7.50
C LYS A 44 15.10 -8.25 7.82
N LEU A 45 15.15 -7.00 8.28
CA LEU A 45 16.40 -6.34 8.67
C LEU A 45 17.13 -7.08 9.80
N LYS A 46 16.38 -7.76 10.67
CA LYS A 46 16.93 -8.64 11.71
C LYS A 46 17.19 -10.08 11.25
N GLY A 47 17.11 -10.34 9.94
CA GLY A 47 17.43 -11.65 9.36
C GLY A 47 16.29 -12.68 9.43
N ALA A 48 15.07 -12.28 9.77
CA ALA A 48 13.93 -13.17 9.73
C ALA A 48 13.57 -13.54 8.28
N LYS A 49 13.19 -14.81 8.09
CA LYS A 49 12.71 -15.31 6.80
C LYS A 49 11.21 -15.10 6.70
N LEU A 50 10.77 -14.52 5.60
CA LEU A 50 9.36 -14.45 5.23
C LEU A 50 9.01 -15.66 4.34
N GLY A 51 7.92 -16.32 4.62
CA GLY A 51 7.43 -17.47 3.85
C GLY A 51 6.02 -17.19 3.31
N PHE A 52 5.70 -17.83 2.20
CA PHE A 52 4.36 -17.80 1.62
C PHE A 52 3.73 -19.21 1.68
N VAL A 53 2.48 -19.27 2.13
CA VAL A 53 1.70 -20.50 2.22
C VAL A 53 0.53 -20.42 1.25
N PRO A 54 0.60 -21.07 0.05
CA PRO A 54 -0.43 -20.94 -1.00
C PRO A 54 -1.83 -21.41 -0.59
N THR A 55 -1.89 -22.32 0.38
CA THR A 55 -3.15 -22.87 0.88
C THR A 55 -3.82 -22.02 1.96
N LEU A 56 -3.14 -20.98 2.45
CA LEU A 56 -3.71 -20.06 3.43
C LEU A 56 -4.55 -19.01 2.69
N ILE A 57 -5.81 -19.32 2.47
CA ILE A 57 -6.75 -18.50 1.72
C ILE A 57 -7.78 -17.91 2.68
N ILE A 58 -8.03 -16.60 2.59
CA ILE A 58 -9.12 -15.93 3.27
C ILE A 58 -10.03 -15.24 2.25
N HIS A 59 -11.32 -15.16 2.56
CA HIS A 59 -12.26 -14.34 1.82
C HIS A 59 -12.47 -13.03 2.58
N HIS A 60 -11.98 -11.93 2.01
CA HIS A 60 -12.05 -10.63 2.64
C HIS A 60 -13.33 -9.89 2.25
N TYR A 61 -14.20 -9.64 3.22
CA TYR A 61 -15.38 -8.81 3.00
C TYR A 61 -14.98 -7.32 2.96
N THR A 62 -15.35 -6.67 1.86
CA THR A 62 -15.16 -5.22 1.72
C THR A 62 -16.50 -4.51 1.88
N SER A 63 -16.66 -3.74 2.94
CA SER A 63 -17.87 -2.97 3.22
C SER A 63 -18.14 -1.90 2.15
N LEU A 64 -19.40 -1.52 1.94
CA LEU A 64 -19.81 -0.59 0.88
C LEU A 64 -19.16 0.79 1.01
N ASN A 65 -18.95 1.29 2.22
CA ASN A 65 -18.27 2.57 2.44
C ASN A 65 -16.82 2.56 1.96
N LYS A 66 -16.16 1.40 1.96
CA LYS A 66 -14.80 1.22 1.41
C LYS A 66 -14.76 1.13 -0.11
N GLN A 67 -15.90 1.05 -0.78
CA GLN A 67 -16.03 1.00 -2.23
C GLN A 67 -16.30 2.38 -2.85
N THR A 68 -16.13 3.45 -2.09
CA THR A 68 -16.31 4.83 -2.55
C THR A 68 -15.00 5.42 -3.06
N ILE A 69 -15.08 6.36 -4.00
CA ILE A 69 -13.91 7.11 -4.52
C ILE A 69 -13.20 7.84 -3.38
N GLY A 70 -13.96 8.47 -2.47
CA GLY A 70 -13.38 9.15 -1.31
C GLY A 70 -12.54 8.22 -0.44
N TRP A 71 -13.05 7.02 -0.16
CA TRP A 71 -12.28 6.01 0.59
C TRP A 71 -11.02 5.58 -0.15
N LEU A 72 -11.11 5.35 -1.47
CA LEU A 72 -9.94 4.92 -2.26
C LEU A 72 -8.84 5.98 -2.27
N LEU A 73 -9.19 7.27 -2.40
CA LEU A 73 -8.22 8.37 -2.32
C LEU A 73 -7.60 8.49 -0.92
N LEU A 74 -8.42 8.40 0.13
CA LEU A 74 -7.94 8.42 1.52
C LEU A 74 -7.03 7.23 1.81
N SER A 75 -7.39 6.05 1.32
CA SER A 75 -6.58 4.84 1.43
C SER A 75 -5.23 4.97 0.72
N ALA A 76 -5.22 5.53 -0.51
CA ALA A 76 -4.00 5.78 -1.26
C ALA A 76 -3.08 6.81 -0.55
N TRP A 77 -3.66 7.88 -0.04
CA TRP A 77 -2.95 8.88 0.77
C TRP A 77 -2.32 8.26 2.02
N SER A 78 -3.10 7.48 2.76
CA SER A 78 -2.63 6.77 3.95
C SER A 78 -1.52 5.76 3.63
N SER A 79 -1.66 5.02 2.54
CA SER A 79 -0.62 4.09 2.06
C SER A 79 0.67 4.81 1.70
N GLY A 80 0.58 6.00 1.10
CA GLY A 80 1.72 6.86 0.82
C GLY A 80 2.43 7.31 2.11
N LYS A 81 1.67 7.79 3.10
CA LYS A 81 2.24 8.12 4.42
C LYS A 81 2.94 6.92 5.05
N ALA A 82 2.32 5.73 5.01
CA ALA A 82 2.91 4.50 5.51
C ALA A 82 4.23 4.19 4.79
N TYR A 83 4.26 4.30 3.46
CA TYR A 83 5.48 4.10 2.67
C TYR A 83 6.62 5.04 3.11
N TRP A 84 6.32 6.34 3.27
CA TRP A 84 7.31 7.31 3.75
C TRP A 84 7.70 7.11 5.22
N GLY A 85 6.88 6.43 6.00
CA GLY A 85 7.15 6.02 7.38
C GLY A 85 8.05 4.79 7.51
N MET A 86 8.27 4.02 6.43
CA MET A 86 9.07 2.79 6.48
C MET A 86 10.54 3.06 6.84
N PRO A 87 11.19 2.15 7.59
CA PRO A 87 12.55 2.33 8.08
C PRO A 87 13.59 2.55 6.98
N ASN A 88 13.41 1.89 5.84
CA ASN A 88 14.37 1.90 4.73
C ASN A 88 14.01 2.84 3.58
N THR A 89 12.92 3.58 3.68
CA THR A 89 12.52 4.49 2.61
C THR A 89 13.39 5.75 2.64
N PRO A 90 14.13 6.07 1.56
CA PRO A 90 14.93 7.29 1.50
C PRO A 90 14.04 8.52 1.47
N LYS A 91 14.11 9.35 2.51
CA LYS A 91 13.30 10.57 2.65
C LYS A 91 13.98 11.73 1.92
N SER A 92 13.92 11.74 0.59
CA SER A 92 14.56 12.77 -0.22
C SER A 92 13.75 13.11 -1.47
N LEU A 93 13.86 14.36 -1.93
CA LEU A 93 13.27 14.81 -3.21
C LEU A 93 13.82 14.03 -4.41
N ARG A 94 15.07 13.57 -4.34
CA ARG A 94 15.67 12.71 -5.39
C ARG A 94 14.95 11.38 -5.48
N HIS A 95 14.58 10.79 -4.34
CA HIS A 95 13.83 9.54 -4.32
C HIS A 95 12.42 9.75 -4.84
N LEU A 96 11.76 10.84 -4.49
CA LEU A 96 10.46 11.21 -5.05
C LEU A 96 10.54 11.36 -6.58
N ALA A 97 11.53 12.09 -7.09
CA ALA A 97 11.75 12.23 -8.53
C ALA A 97 11.98 10.88 -9.22
N TYR A 98 12.76 9.99 -8.61
CA TYR A 98 12.97 8.62 -9.09
C TYR A 98 11.67 7.84 -9.18
N LEU A 99 10.82 7.90 -8.16
CA LEU A 99 9.49 7.26 -8.17
C LEU A 99 8.63 7.80 -9.31
N GLN A 100 8.66 9.11 -9.57
CA GLN A 100 7.92 9.71 -10.69
C GLN A 100 8.46 9.23 -12.05
N CYS A 101 9.77 9.11 -12.21
CA CYS A 101 10.38 8.57 -13.43
C CYS A 101 9.93 7.12 -13.74
N ILE A 102 9.64 6.32 -12.71
CA ILE A 102 9.11 4.97 -12.90
C ILE A 102 7.59 5.01 -13.13
N PHE A 103 6.89 5.82 -12.37
CA PHE A 103 5.42 5.86 -12.38
C PHE A 103 4.84 6.45 -13.67
N LEU A 104 5.41 7.54 -14.17
CA LEU A 104 4.91 8.22 -15.37
C LEU A 104 4.87 7.31 -16.61
N PRO A 105 5.95 6.60 -16.96
CA PRO A 105 5.92 5.65 -18.08
C PRO A 105 4.89 4.53 -17.88
N TYR A 106 4.78 4.01 -16.66
CA TYR A 106 3.81 2.97 -16.33
C TYR A 106 2.35 3.47 -16.48
N MET A 107 2.07 4.69 -16.03
CA MET A 107 0.76 5.34 -16.22
C MET A 107 0.45 5.57 -17.70
N CYS A 108 1.41 6.07 -18.46
CA CYS A 108 1.26 6.25 -19.92
C CYS A 108 0.96 4.90 -20.60
N LEU A 109 1.72 3.85 -20.26
CA LEU A 109 1.49 2.52 -20.81
C LEU A 109 0.10 1.98 -20.47
N ASN A 110 -0.36 2.15 -19.25
CA ASN A 110 -1.70 1.72 -18.85
C ASN A 110 -2.78 2.55 -19.53
N PHE A 111 -2.57 3.85 -19.70
CA PHE A 111 -3.46 4.70 -20.49
C PHE A 111 -3.60 4.17 -21.92
N PHE A 112 -2.49 3.92 -22.62
CA PHE A 112 -2.53 3.39 -23.99
C PHE A 112 -3.13 1.98 -24.07
N ARG A 113 -2.89 1.12 -23.08
CA ARG A 113 -3.53 -0.21 -23.00
C ARG A 113 -5.03 -0.11 -22.84
N SER A 114 -5.51 0.84 -22.06
CA SER A 114 -6.93 1.04 -21.81
C SER A 114 -7.66 1.71 -22.98
N LEU A 115 -6.96 2.44 -23.85
CA LEU A 115 -7.54 2.91 -25.11
C LEU A 115 -7.97 1.75 -26.03
N LYS A 116 -7.31 0.59 -25.94
CA LYS A 116 -7.71 -0.62 -26.67
C LYS A 116 -9.00 -1.27 -26.16
N MET A 117 -9.44 -0.88 -24.97
CA MET A 117 -10.65 -1.36 -24.31
C MET A 117 -11.76 -0.27 -24.30
N LEU A 118 -11.72 0.65 -25.27
CA LEU A 118 -12.76 1.66 -25.49
C LEU A 118 -14.05 0.97 -25.92
N GLY A 119 -14.89 0.67 -25.00
CA GLY A 119 -16.15 -0.08 -25.14
C GLY A 119 -16.61 -0.62 -23.79
N GLU A 120 -15.67 -0.76 -22.85
CA GLU A 120 -15.98 -1.16 -21.51
C GLU A 120 -16.31 0.07 -20.64
N PRO A 121 -17.52 0.17 -20.08
CA PRO A 121 -18.01 1.40 -19.43
C PRO A 121 -17.22 1.87 -18.21
N TYR A 122 -16.30 1.04 -17.72
CA TYR A 122 -15.53 1.32 -16.49
C TYR A 122 -14.10 1.79 -16.75
N ASN A 123 -13.58 1.72 -17.96
CA ASN A 123 -12.15 1.92 -18.21
C ASN A 123 -11.64 3.32 -17.96
N LEU A 124 -12.30 4.36 -18.50
CA LEU A 124 -11.86 5.75 -18.29
C LEU A 124 -11.95 6.15 -16.83
N ARG A 125 -12.97 5.68 -16.10
CA ARG A 125 -13.12 5.92 -14.67
C ARG A 125 -12.01 5.22 -13.87
N HIS A 126 -11.65 3.99 -14.25
CA HIS A 126 -10.60 3.24 -13.59
C HIS A 126 -9.22 3.89 -13.79
N ILE A 127 -8.93 4.38 -14.99
CA ILE A 127 -7.69 5.11 -15.29
C ILE A 127 -7.60 6.40 -14.49
N ALA A 128 -8.66 7.23 -14.54
CA ALA A 128 -8.69 8.49 -13.81
C ALA A 128 -8.50 8.23 -12.29
N LEU A 129 -9.17 7.21 -11.75
CA LEU A 129 -9.04 6.83 -10.35
C LEU A 129 -7.64 6.32 -10.02
N SER A 130 -7.04 5.51 -10.88
CA SER A 130 -5.66 5.02 -10.70
C SER A 130 -4.65 6.18 -10.69
N ILE A 131 -4.82 7.15 -11.58
CA ILE A 131 -4.00 8.36 -11.61
C ILE A 131 -4.14 9.15 -10.31
N LEU A 132 -5.36 9.41 -9.87
CA LEU A 132 -5.64 10.16 -8.64
C LEU A 132 -5.10 9.44 -7.39
N CYS A 133 -5.28 8.13 -7.31
CA CYS A 133 -4.75 7.33 -6.18
C CYS A 133 -3.23 7.35 -6.15
N ASN A 134 -2.57 7.24 -7.29
CA ASN A 134 -1.11 7.31 -7.38
C ASN A 134 -0.57 8.69 -6.99
N PHE A 135 -1.24 9.76 -7.45
CA PHE A 135 -0.91 11.11 -7.03
C PHE A 135 -1.06 11.28 -5.52
N SER A 136 -2.20 10.88 -4.98
CA SER A 136 -2.49 10.96 -3.55
C SER A 136 -1.44 10.20 -2.72
N GLY A 137 -1.09 8.97 -3.11
CA GLY A 137 -0.08 8.17 -2.42
C GLY A 137 1.33 8.74 -2.50
N ASN A 138 1.76 9.25 -3.66
CA ASN A 138 3.12 9.77 -3.85
C ASN A 138 3.36 11.12 -3.17
N TYR A 139 2.34 11.96 -3.02
CA TYR A 139 2.45 13.29 -2.44
C TYR A 139 1.95 13.40 -0.99
N SER A 140 1.74 12.29 -0.30
CA SER A 140 1.46 12.24 1.14
C SER A 140 2.71 12.41 2.03
N PHE A 141 3.76 12.97 1.46
CA PHE A 141 5.09 13.21 2.04
C PHE A 141 5.09 14.19 3.21
#